data_27a2b5852055b84f7873004682ce0672
#
_entry.id   27a2b5852055b84f7873004682ce0672
#
_cell.length_a   1.000
_cell.length_b   1.000
_cell.length_c   1.000
_cell.angle_alpha   90.00
_cell.angle_beta   90.00
_cell.angle_gamma   90.00
#
_symmetry.space_group_name_H-M   'P 1'
#
loop_
_entity.id
_entity.type
_entity.pdbx_description
1 polymer ?
#
loop_
_entity_poly.entity_id
_entity_poly.type
_entity_poly.pdbx_seq_one_letter_code
_entity_poly.pdbx_strand_id
1 'polypeptide(L)'
;MNKWIISLICCWVALVAASASGQSLPDRLPDRVTFSVVIERGDIAQATRWLDAGLPPDFAGNLIGNGLMIGAWEGSIPMMALFLSRGANVNAQNAHGETALLHASWKGHLAAVQWLIAHGAAVNRQGKTWSALHYAAFAGHANIVDFLLKQHADSNAPSPNGSTPLMMAAREGKGNVATALLAAGAQGSITNDNGENAVQWAMRNNNVYIAREIVGSKQFAVLAERPIASWGKAQRSQAISVKVDTLLAQANKMAAAGQKEASLKLYREALSVLRNANEGQENSVQATAKKSLPAITGLVISAQRNNQANQTTGVQYAAPAIDGNIKASAESAPAANAADNAGEGWLQRARTLEAAGRRQEAIQAYRQAATFLRQAQ
;
A
#
# COMPACT_ATOMS: atom_id res chain seq x y z
N MET A 1 -2.96 35.90 -3.11
CA MET A 1 -3.96 34.81 -3.28
C MET A 1 -4.09 34.51 -4.75
N ASN A 2 -3.64 33.33 -5.19
CA ASN A 2 -3.42 32.99 -6.60
C ASN A 2 -4.75 32.80 -7.34
N LYS A 3 -4.86 33.45 -8.52
CA LYS A 3 -6.03 33.35 -9.44
C LYS A 3 -6.41 31.90 -9.78
N TRP A 4 -5.49 30.95 -9.67
CA TRP A 4 -5.72 29.51 -9.89
C TRP A 4 -6.56 28.84 -8.78
N ILE A 5 -6.45 29.27 -7.54
CA ILE A 5 -7.24 28.72 -6.41
C ILE A 5 -8.69 29.18 -6.50
N ILE A 6 -8.93 30.39 -6.95
CA ILE A 6 -10.28 30.93 -7.16
C ILE A 6 -10.97 30.20 -8.32
N SER A 7 -10.24 29.86 -9.39
CA SER A 7 -10.78 29.09 -10.52
C SER A 7 -11.18 27.66 -10.12
N LEU A 8 -10.37 26.98 -9.28
CA LEU A 8 -10.68 25.64 -8.78
C LEU A 8 -11.88 25.64 -7.82
N ILE A 9 -12.00 26.65 -6.95
CA ILE A 9 -13.14 26.80 -6.03
C ILE A 9 -14.42 27.13 -6.81
N CYS A 10 -14.37 27.98 -7.83
CA CYS A 10 -15.52 28.28 -8.68
C CYS A 10 -15.99 27.04 -9.47
N CYS A 11 -15.07 26.21 -9.99
CA CYS A 11 -15.43 24.94 -10.63
C CYS A 11 -16.06 23.95 -9.64
N TRP A 12 -15.55 23.90 -8.41
CA TRP A 12 -16.07 23.02 -7.37
C TRP A 12 -17.45 23.45 -6.86
N VAL A 13 -17.64 24.76 -6.65
CA VAL A 13 -18.95 25.33 -6.27
C VAL A 13 -19.97 25.18 -7.40
N ALA A 14 -19.58 25.33 -8.67
CA ALA A 14 -20.46 25.08 -9.81
C ALA A 14 -20.87 23.60 -9.92
N LEU A 15 -19.93 22.66 -9.64
CA LEU A 15 -20.20 21.22 -9.65
C LEU A 15 -21.13 20.79 -8.50
N VAL A 16 -20.95 21.38 -7.31
CA VAL A 16 -21.80 21.12 -6.13
C VAL A 16 -23.18 21.77 -6.30
N ALA A 17 -23.25 22.97 -6.89
CA ALA A 17 -24.52 23.64 -7.17
C ALA A 17 -25.34 22.90 -8.25
N ALA A 18 -24.71 22.34 -9.29
CA ALA A 18 -25.36 21.54 -10.30
C ALA A 18 -25.96 20.23 -9.75
N SER A 19 -25.30 19.62 -8.74
CA SER A 19 -25.83 18.43 -8.08
C SER A 19 -27.02 18.72 -7.14
N ALA A 20 -27.11 19.93 -6.60
CA ALA A 20 -28.23 20.36 -5.76
C ALA A 20 -29.46 20.83 -6.55
N SER A 21 -29.30 21.25 -7.82
CA SER A 21 -30.36 21.79 -8.65
C SER A 21 -30.96 20.77 -9.63
N GLY A 22 -30.54 19.51 -9.61
CA GLY A 22 -31.01 18.52 -10.59
C GLY A 22 -30.66 18.84 -12.03
N GLN A 23 -29.79 19.83 -12.27
CA GLN A 23 -29.34 20.17 -13.61
C GLN A 23 -28.38 19.11 -14.11
N SER A 24 -28.71 18.43 -15.21
CA SER A 24 -27.83 17.54 -15.93
C SER A 24 -26.55 18.28 -16.33
N LEU A 25 -25.40 17.69 -16.11
CA LEU A 25 -24.14 18.18 -16.68
C LEU A 25 -24.34 18.33 -18.21
N PRO A 26 -23.81 19.39 -18.84
CA PRO A 26 -24.03 19.62 -20.27
C PRO A 26 -23.52 18.41 -21.09
N ASP A 27 -24.17 18.16 -22.24
CA ASP A 27 -23.84 17.06 -23.20
C ASP A 27 -22.45 17.19 -23.83
N ARG A 28 -21.61 18.07 -23.31
CA ARG A 28 -20.22 18.21 -23.71
C ARG A 28 -19.39 17.00 -23.22
N LEU A 29 -18.60 16.44 -24.12
CA LEU A 29 -17.68 15.36 -23.79
C LEU A 29 -16.78 15.76 -22.59
N PRO A 30 -16.55 14.85 -21.65
CA PRO A 30 -15.83 15.16 -20.42
C PRO A 30 -14.32 15.30 -20.66
N ASP A 31 -13.65 16.09 -19.83
CA ASP A 31 -12.22 15.92 -19.63
C ASP A 31 -11.94 14.65 -18.79
N ARG A 32 -10.68 14.25 -18.75
CA ARG A 32 -10.27 13.00 -18.06
C ARG A 32 -10.58 12.97 -16.57
N VAL A 33 -10.52 14.12 -15.90
CA VAL A 33 -10.76 14.23 -14.44
C VAL A 33 -12.26 14.12 -14.17
N THR A 34 -13.07 14.92 -14.89
CA THR A 34 -14.53 14.88 -14.79
C THR A 34 -15.08 13.50 -15.10
N PHE A 35 -14.54 12.85 -16.15
CA PHE A 35 -14.88 11.48 -16.50
C PHE A 35 -14.64 10.53 -15.33
N SER A 36 -13.41 10.52 -14.79
CA SER A 36 -13.06 9.61 -13.69
C SER A 36 -13.96 9.79 -12.47
N VAL A 37 -14.19 11.04 -12.06
CA VAL A 37 -15.04 11.35 -10.88
C VAL A 37 -16.48 10.86 -11.08
N VAL A 38 -17.06 11.04 -12.25
CA VAL A 38 -18.44 10.62 -12.54
C VAL A 38 -18.55 9.10 -12.57
N ILE A 39 -17.59 8.41 -13.21
CA ILE A 39 -17.59 6.95 -13.27
C ILE A 39 -17.34 6.34 -11.88
N GLU A 40 -16.41 6.88 -11.09
CA GLU A 40 -16.15 6.47 -9.70
C GLU A 40 -17.37 6.64 -8.79
N ARG A 41 -18.19 7.67 -9.03
CA ARG A 41 -19.45 7.89 -8.30
C ARG A 41 -20.58 6.95 -8.73
N GLY A 42 -20.39 6.20 -9.80
CA GLY A 42 -21.38 5.27 -10.33
C GLY A 42 -22.53 5.95 -11.08
N ASP A 43 -22.34 7.16 -11.61
CA ASP A 43 -23.37 7.86 -12.37
C ASP A 43 -23.54 7.25 -13.77
N ILE A 44 -24.30 6.16 -13.82
CA ILE A 44 -24.63 5.42 -15.05
C ILE A 44 -25.34 6.33 -16.06
N ALA A 45 -26.22 7.20 -15.59
CA ALA A 45 -27.00 8.06 -16.48
C ALA A 45 -26.11 9.05 -17.22
N GLN A 46 -25.16 9.68 -16.52
CA GLN A 46 -24.21 10.60 -17.14
C GLN A 46 -23.23 9.86 -18.06
N ALA A 47 -22.73 8.70 -17.64
CA ALA A 47 -21.88 7.87 -18.48
C ALA A 47 -22.58 7.47 -19.79
N THR A 48 -23.86 7.08 -19.70
CA THR A 48 -24.68 6.74 -20.87
C THR A 48 -24.80 7.93 -21.82
N ARG A 49 -25.14 9.12 -21.31
CA ARG A 49 -25.24 10.35 -22.15
C ARG A 49 -23.95 10.63 -22.90
N TRP A 50 -22.79 10.49 -22.24
CA TRP A 50 -21.51 10.72 -22.90
C TRP A 50 -21.19 9.68 -23.98
N LEU A 51 -21.50 8.41 -23.72
CA LEU A 51 -21.31 7.35 -24.71
C LEU A 51 -22.26 7.54 -25.91
N ASP A 52 -23.51 7.97 -25.66
CA ASP A 52 -24.48 8.30 -26.70
C ASP A 52 -24.07 9.54 -27.51
N ALA A 53 -23.40 10.50 -26.88
CA ALA A 53 -22.82 11.68 -27.53
C ALA A 53 -21.50 11.38 -28.28
N GLY A 54 -21.06 10.11 -28.35
CA GLY A 54 -19.91 9.69 -29.13
C GLY A 54 -18.59 9.62 -28.35
N LEU A 55 -18.62 9.59 -27.00
CA LEU A 55 -17.43 9.31 -26.23
C LEU A 55 -16.90 7.91 -26.57
N PRO A 56 -15.62 7.74 -26.95
CA PRO A 56 -15.06 6.41 -27.19
C PRO A 56 -15.20 5.51 -25.97
N PRO A 57 -15.65 4.24 -26.11
CA PRO A 57 -15.83 3.34 -24.97
C PRO A 57 -14.53 3.08 -24.17
N ASP A 58 -13.39 3.15 -24.84
CA ASP A 58 -12.07 3.03 -24.22
C ASP A 58 -11.44 4.39 -23.86
N PHE A 59 -12.25 5.46 -23.76
CA PHE A 59 -11.75 6.77 -23.32
C PHE A 59 -11.03 6.64 -21.98
N ALA A 60 -9.77 7.04 -21.97
CA ALA A 60 -8.93 6.97 -20.77
C ALA A 60 -9.22 8.16 -19.86
N GLY A 61 -9.72 7.85 -18.68
CA GLY A 61 -9.82 8.80 -17.57
C GLY A 61 -8.46 9.22 -17.02
N ASN A 62 -8.49 9.82 -15.86
CA ASN A 62 -7.30 10.15 -15.10
C ASN A 62 -6.70 8.92 -14.41
N LEU A 63 -5.72 8.56 -14.02
CA LEU A 63 -5.07 7.53 -13.19
C LEU A 63 -5.44 6.06 -13.51
N ILE A 64 -6.69 5.61 -13.30
CA ILE A 64 -7.05 4.17 -13.35
C ILE A 64 -7.11 3.65 -14.79
N GLY A 65 -7.67 4.41 -15.71
CA GLY A 65 -7.83 3.99 -17.10
C GLY A 65 -9.23 4.32 -17.66
N ASN A 66 -9.79 3.39 -18.46
CA ASN A 66 -11.11 3.58 -19.07
C ASN A 66 -12.27 3.29 -18.09
N GLY A 67 -13.51 3.51 -18.54
CA GLY A 67 -14.70 3.32 -17.70
C GLY A 67 -14.90 1.89 -17.22
N LEU A 68 -14.51 0.91 -18.03
CA LEU A 68 -14.54 -0.52 -17.63
C LEU A 68 -13.55 -0.78 -16.46
N MET A 69 -12.35 -0.21 -16.51
CA MET A 69 -11.35 -0.35 -15.46
C MET A 69 -11.78 0.33 -14.16
N ILE A 70 -12.36 1.54 -14.27
CA ILE A 70 -12.89 2.26 -13.10
C ILE A 70 -14.08 1.50 -12.50
N GLY A 71 -14.98 0.99 -13.33
CA GLY A 71 -16.09 0.13 -12.89
C GLY A 71 -15.60 -1.13 -12.17
N ALA A 72 -14.52 -1.75 -12.67
CA ALA A 72 -13.89 -2.92 -12.05
C ALA A 72 -13.21 -2.59 -10.70
N TRP A 73 -12.58 -1.42 -10.62
CA TRP A 73 -11.98 -0.90 -9.39
C TRP A 73 -13.04 -0.64 -8.30
N GLU A 74 -14.20 -0.11 -8.67
CA GLU A 74 -15.32 0.15 -7.74
C GLU A 74 -16.23 -1.09 -7.56
N GLY A 75 -16.01 -2.18 -8.29
CA GLY A 75 -16.86 -3.38 -8.25
C GLY A 75 -18.23 -3.20 -8.89
N SER A 76 -18.42 -2.16 -9.70
CA SER A 76 -19.69 -1.81 -10.32
C SER A 76 -19.95 -2.60 -11.59
N ILE A 77 -20.61 -3.75 -11.47
CA ILE A 77 -21.03 -4.55 -12.63
C ILE A 77 -21.89 -3.76 -13.62
N PRO A 78 -22.88 -2.94 -13.18
CA PRO A 78 -23.66 -2.13 -14.10
C PRO A 78 -22.82 -1.15 -14.94
N MET A 79 -21.79 -0.52 -14.33
CA MET A 79 -20.89 0.37 -15.05
C MET A 79 -20.02 -0.41 -16.06
N MET A 80 -19.46 -1.55 -15.63
CA MET A 80 -18.70 -2.43 -16.52
C MET A 80 -19.55 -2.91 -17.71
N ALA A 81 -20.80 -3.32 -17.46
CA ALA A 81 -21.72 -3.76 -18.50
C ALA A 81 -22.05 -2.64 -19.48
N LEU A 82 -22.27 -1.42 -19.01
CA LEU A 82 -22.50 -0.26 -19.86
C LEU A 82 -21.35 -0.07 -20.86
N PHE A 83 -20.11 0.02 -20.37
CA PHE A 83 -18.96 0.25 -21.25
C PHE A 83 -18.71 -0.92 -22.21
N LEU A 84 -18.83 -2.16 -21.72
CA LEU A 84 -18.66 -3.34 -22.57
C LEU A 84 -19.73 -3.41 -23.67
N SER A 85 -21.00 -3.08 -23.37
CA SER A 85 -22.09 -3.06 -24.37
C SER A 85 -21.89 -2.01 -25.45
N ARG A 86 -21.08 -0.98 -25.19
CA ARG A 86 -20.72 0.05 -26.16
C ARG A 86 -19.41 -0.23 -26.88
N GLY A 87 -18.84 -1.46 -26.71
CA GLY A 87 -17.67 -1.93 -27.44
C GLY A 87 -16.34 -1.65 -26.76
N ALA A 88 -16.31 -1.36 -25.47
CA ALA A 88 -15.05 -1.30 -24.71
C ALA A 88 -14.32 -2.65 -24.79
N ASN A 89 -13.01 -2.60 -24.97
CA ASN A 89 -12.19 -3.81 -24.96
C ASN A 89 -11.98 -4.32 -23.52
N VAL A 90 -12.51 -5.51 -23.21
CA VAL A 90 -12.39 -6.13 -21.89
C VAL A 90 -10.92 -6.33 -21.44
N ASN A 91 -10.02 -6.47 -22.40
CA ASN A 91 -8.58 -6.66 -22.19
C ASN A 91 -7.76 -5.36 -22.46
N ALA A 92 -8.43 -4.20 -22.58
CA ALA A 92 -7.73 -2.94 -22.69
C ALA A 92 -6.73 -2.77 -21.55
N GLN A 93 -5.62 -2.11 -21.84
CA GLN A 93 -4.57 -1.83 -20.86
C GLN A 93 -4.45 -0.31 -20.66
N ASN A 94 -4.27 0.11 -19.40
CA ASN A 94 -3.90 1.50 -19.11
C ASN A 94 -2.41 1.75 -19.41
N ALA A 95 -1.93 2.97 -19.15
CA ALA A 95 -0.53 3.35 -19.37
C ALA A 95 0.50 2.50 -18.57
N HIS A 96 0.03 1.79 -17.54
CA HIS A 96 0.84 0.89 -16.71
C HIS A 96 0.71 -0.59 -17.13
N GLY A 97 -0.02 -0.86 -18.21
CA GLY A 97 -0.27 -2.21 -18.66
C GLY A 97 -1.30 -2.98 -17.81
N GLU A 98 -2.09 -2.29 -16.98
CA GLU A 98 -3.09 -2.91 -16.11
C GLU A 98 -4.43 -3.05 -16.86
N THR A 99 -5.19 -4.10 -16.53
CA THR A 99 -6.52 -4.38 -17.10
C THR A 99 -7.61 -4.28 -16.03
N ALA A 100 -8.86 -4.24 -16.43
CA ALA A 100 -10.00 -4.27 -15.52
C ALA A 100 -9.95 -5.47 -14.55
N LEU A 101 -9.53 -6.64 -15.03
CA LEU A 101 -9.40 -7.85 -14.21
C LEU A 101 -8.35 -7.69 -13.09
N LEU A 102 -7.22 -7.01 -13.36
CA LEU A 102 -6.22 -6.72 -12.35
C LEU A 102 -6.78 -5.79 -11.26
N HIS A 103 -7.50 -4.75 -11.66
CA HIS A 103 -8.12 -3.80 -10.73
C HIS A 103 -9.17 -4.46 -9.82
N ALA A 104 -10.09 -5.27 -10.39
CA ALA A 104 -11.08 -6.02 -9.62
C ALA A 104 -10.41 -7.00 -8.63
N SER A 105 -9.32 -7.66 -9.08
CA SER A 105 -8.56 -8.62 -8.26
C SER A 105 -7.83 -7.93 -7.10
N TRP A 106 -7.28 -6.73 -7.34
CA TRP A 106 -6.65 -5.93 -6.31
C TRP A 106 -7.63 -5.48 -5.23
N LYS A 107 -8.82 -5.03 -5.65
CA LYS A 107 -9.84 -4.48 -4.75
C LYS A 107 -10.67 -5.53 -4.01
N GLY A 108 -10.55 -6.80 -4.39
CA GLY A 108 -11.27 -7.89 -3.74
C GLY A 108 -12.69 -8.10 -4.25
N HIS A 109 -13.03 -7.56 -5.40
CA HIS A 109 -14.38 -7.64 -5.97
C HIS A 109 -14.59 -8.95 -6.73
N LEU A 110 -14.81 -10.07 -6.00
CA LEU A 110 -14.98 -11.41 -6.59
C LEU A 110 -16.06 -11.44 -7.68
N ALA A 111 -17.20 -10.81 -7.44
CA ALA A 111 -18.29 -10.79 -8.44
C ALA A 111 -17.86 -10.08 -9.75
N ALA A 112 -17.09 -9.00 -9.64
CA ALA A 112 -16.53 -8.30 -10.81
C ALA A 112 -15.48 -9.16 -11.53
N VAL A 113 -14.62 -9.87 -10.79
CA VAL A 113 -13.64 -10.83 -11.36
C VAL A 113 -14.36 -11.92 -12.13
N GLN A 114 -15.39 -12.54 -11.53
CA GLN A 114 -16.20 -13.57 -12.18
C GLN A 114 -16.88 -13.05 -13.45
N TRP A 115 -17.48 -11.86 -13.35
CA TRP A 115 -18.16 -11.23 -14.46
C TRP A 115 -17.19 -10.93 -15.62
N LEU A 116 -16.02 -10.36 -15.33
CA LEU A 116 -15.02 -10.02 -16.34
C LEU A 116 -14.51 -11.27 -17.08
N ILE A 117 -14.23 -12.36 -16.36
CA ILE A 117 -13.77 -13.61 -16.97
C ILE A 117 -14.87 -14.22 -17.84
N ALA A 118 -16.13 -14.21 -17.38
CA ALA A 118 -17.27 -14.65 -18.18
C ALA A 118 -17.47 -13.82 -19.46
N HIS A 119 -16.96 -12.60 -19.51
CA HIS A 119 -17.02 -11.73 -20.69
C HIS A 119 -15.68 -11.65 -21.46
N GLY A 120 -14.80 -12.63 -21.28
CA GLY A 120 -13.59 -12.79 -22.10
C GLY A 120 -12.34 -12.07 -21.58
N ALA A 121 -12.32 -11.64 -20.31
CA ALA A 121 -11.08 -11.15 -19.72
C ALA A 121 -10.03 -12.28 -19.63
N ALA A 122 -8.82 -12.01 -20.11
CA ALA A 122 -7.73 -12.95 -20.10
C ALA A 122 -7.20 -13.20 -18.68
N VAL A 123 -7.35 -14.41 -18.18
CA VAL A 123 -6.86 -14.85 -16.87
C VAL A 123 -5.33 -14.84 -16.83
N ASN A 124 -4.72 -15.42 -17.86
CA ASN A 124 -3.27 -15.48 -18.03
C ASN A 124 -2.79 -14.45 -19.06
N ARG A 125 -1.62 -13.90 -18.82
CA ARG A 125 -0.97 -12.92 -19.69
C ARG A 125 0.36 -13.46 -20.17
N GLN A 126 0.74 -13.12 -21.38
CA GLN A 126 2.00 -13.60 -21.96
C GLN A 126 3.20 -12.82 -21.41
N GLY A 127 4.33 -13.53 -21.28
CA GLY A 127 5.61 -12.96 -20.87
C GLY A 127 5.67 -12.56 -19.38
N LYS A 128 6.70 -11.82 -19.04
CA LYS A 128 6.90 -11.29 -17.68
C LYS A 128 5.99 -10.09 -17.42
N THR A 129 4.76 -10.35 -17.03
CA THR A 129 3.76 -9.31 -16.77
C THR A 129 3.01 -9.56 -15.47
N TRP A 130 2.49 -8.49 -14.87
CA TRP A 130 1.61 -8.62 -13.72
C TRP A 130 0.31 -9.34 -14.12
N SER A 131 -0.08 -10.40 -13.39
CA SER A 131 -1.33 -11.11 -13.57
C SER A 131 -2.34 -10.76 -12.47
N ALA A 132 -3.63 -11.08 -12.70
CA ALA A 132 -4.68 -10.97 -11.70
C ALA A 132 -4.33 -11.74 -10.41
N LEU A 133 -3.66 -12.90 -10.55
CA LEU A 133 -3.24 -13.72 -9.43
C LEU A 133 -2.16 -13.04 -8.56
N HIS A 134 -1.23 -12.28 -9.16
CA HIS A 134 -0.28 -11.46 -8.39
C HIS A 134 -0.98 -10.41 -7.54
N TYR A 135 -1.96 -9.71 -8.12
CA TYR A 135 -2.70 -8.65 -7.45
C TYR A 135 -3.56 -9.19 -6.31
N ALA A 136 -4.28 -10.30 -6.55
CA ALA A 136 -5.07 -10.98 -5.53
C ALA A 136 -4.18 -11.53 -4.40
N ALA A 137 -3.02 -12.10 -4.74
CA ALA A 137 -2.08 -12.64 -3.78
C ALA A 137 -1.44 -11.55 -2.90
N PHE A 138 -1.05 -10.42 -3.50
CA PHE A 138 -0.52 -9.29 -2.77
C PHE A 138 -1.57 -8.70 -1.80
N ALA A 139 -2.80 -8.48 -2.27
CA ALA A 139 -3.88 -7.93 -1.47
C ALA A 139 -4.39 -8.91 -0.38
N GLY A 140 -4.24 -10.23 -0.60
CA GLY A 140 -4.65 -11.27 0.35
C GLY A 140 -6.08 -11.77 0.14
N HIS A 141 -6.63 -11.59 -1.08
CA HIS A 141 -7.99 -12.02 -1.41
C HIS A 141 -8.04 -13.52 -1.76
N ALA A 142 -8.05 -14.38 -0.73
CA ALA A 142 -8.00 -15.83 -0.89
C ALA A 142 -9.13 -16.39 -1.77
N ASN A 143 -10.35 -15.88 -1.65
CA ASN A 143 -11.49 -16.27 -2.47
C ASN A 143 -11.28 -15.98 -3.97
N ILE A 144 -10.61 -14.87 -4.30
CA ILE A 144 -10.26 -14.54 -5.70
C ILE A 144 -9.10 -15.41 -6.17
N VAL A 145 -8.10 -15.66 -5.32
CA VAL A 145 -7.00 -16.58 -5.62
C VAL A 145 -7.54 -17.95 -5.94
N ASP A 146 -8.41 -18.52 -5.10
CA ASP A 146 -9.05 -19.82 -5.33
C ASP A 146 -9.84 -19.85 -6.64
N PHE A 147 -10.59 -18.77 -6.91
CA PHE A 147 -11.35 -18.68 -8.15
C PHE A 147 -10.44 -18.60 -9.37
N LEU A 148 -9.42 -17.75 -9.36
CA LEU A 148 -8.46 -17.62 -10.47
C LEU A 148 -7.72 -18.93 -10.74
N LEU A 149 -7.29 -19.65 -9.69
CA LEU A 149 -6.65 -20.96 -9.83
C LEU A 149 -7.59 -22.00 -10.47
N LYS A 150 -8.89 -22.00 -10.10
CA LYS A 150 -9.92 -22.82 -10.77
C LYS A 150 -10.14 -22.42 -12.22
N GLN A 151 -9.86 -21.19 -12.59
CA GLN A 151 -9.86 -20.71 -13.97
C GLN A 151 -8.49 -20.91 -14.67
N HIS A 152 -7.65 -21.80 -14.14
CA HIS A 152 -6.34 -22.15 -14.70
C HIS A 152 -5.35 -20.97 -14.74
N ALA A 153 -5.43 -20.05 -13.77
CA ALA A 153 -4.37 -19.04 -13.59
C ALA A 153 -3.04 -19.76 -13.30
N ASP A 154 -1.97 -19.30 -13.94
CA ASP A 154 -0.63 -19.83 -13.71
C ASP A 154 -0.14 -19.42 -12.32
N SER A 155 -0.05 -20.41 -11.40
CA SER A 155 0.43 -20.21 -10.03
C SER A 155 1.90 -19.76 -9.94
N ASN A 156 2.65 -19.95 -11.03
CA ASN A 156 4.06 -19.61 -11.16
C ASN A 156 4.32 -18.44 -12.14
N ALA A 157 3.27 -17.74 -12.58
CA ALA A 157 3.40 -16.63 -13.51
C ALA A 157 4.50 -15.65 -13.07
N PRO A 158 5.44 -15.26 -13.96
CA PRO A 158 6.46 -14.27 -13.63
C PRO A 158 5.95 -12.85 -13.85
N SER A 159 6.12 -11.99 -12.83
CA SER A 159 5.96 -10.54 -12.97
C SER A 159 7.14 -9.91 -13.78
N PRO A 160 7.13 -8.61 -14.10
CA PRO A 160 8.21 -7.97 -14.85
C PRO A 160 9.62 -8.18 -14.28
N ASN A 161 9.75 -8.36 -12.97
CA ASN A 161 11.01 -8.66 -12.29
C ASN A 161 11.16 -10.15 -11.95
N GLY A 162 10.35 -11.03 -12.54
CA GLY A 162 10.39 -12.47 -12.32
C GLY A 162 9.78 -12.94 -10.99
N SER A 163 9.17 -12.07 -10.20
CA SER A 163 8.53 -12.48 -8.94
C SER A 163 7.23 -13.23 -9.21
N THR A 164 6.95 -14.27 -8.39
CA THR A 164 5.75 -15.10 -8.50
C THR A 164 4.63 -14.62 -7.57
N PRO A 165 3.36 -15.04 -7.78
CA PRO A 165 2.27 -14.77 -6.82
C PRO A 165 2.57 -15.26 -5.40
N LEU A 166 3.28 -16.40 -5.24
CA LEU A 166 3.69 -16.91 -3.92
C LEU A 166 4.69 -15.95 -3.24
N MET A 167 5.59 -15.30 -3.98
CA MET A 167 6.47 -14.27 -3.43
C MET A 167 5.67 -13.07 -2.91
N MET A 168 4.60 -12.67 -3.63
CA MET A 168 3.72 -11.57 -3.19
C MET A 168 3.03 -11.93 -1.86
N ALA A 169 2.43 -13.12 -1.76
CA ALA A 169 1.80 -13.62 -0.55
C ALA A 169 2.81 -13.72 0.61
N ALA A 170 4.02 -14.23 0.33
CA ALA A 170 5.08 -14.39 1.31
C ALA A 170 5.60 -13.05 1.86
N ARG A 171 5.69 -12.04 1.01
CA ARG A 171 6.06 -10.67 1.39
C ARG A 171 5.04 -10.03 2.32
N GLU A 172 3.76 -10.14 1.95
CA GLU A 172 2.64 -9.45 2.62
C GLU A 172 2.04 -10.28 3.78
N GLY A 173 2.62 -11.44 4.11
CA GLY A 173 2.13 -12.28 5.20
C GLY A 173 0.74 -12.89 4.96
N LYS A 174 0.39 -13.17 3.70
CA LYS A 174 -0.93 -13.70 3.34
C LYS A 174 -0.95 -15.22 3.40
N GLY A 175 -1.00 -15.79 4.61
CA GLY A 175 -0.89 -17.24 4.86
C GLY A 175 -1.90 -18.06 4.08
N ASN A 176 -3.20 -17.76 4.19
CA ASN A 176 -4.24 -18.50 3.49
C ASN A 176 -4.03 -18.51 1.97
N VAL A 177 -3.52 -17.40 1.42
CA VAL A 177 -3.18 -17.29 -0.01
C VAL A 177 -1.95 -18.14 -0.33
N ALA A 178 -0.92 -18.11 0.52
CA ALA A 178 0.27 -18.95 0.33
C ALA A 178 -0.10 -20.44 0.33
N THR A 179 -0.93 -20.89 1.27
CA THR A 179 -1.46 -22.26 1.32
C THR A 179 -2.22 -22.63 0.05
N ALA A 180 -3.12 -21.76 -0.42
CA ALA A 180 -3.88 -22.00 -1.65
C ALA A 180 -2.96 -22.11 -2.90
N LEU A 181 -1.97 -21.21 -2.99
CA LEU A 181 -1.00 -21.23 -4.09
C LEU A 181 -0.12 -22.50 -4.07
N LEU A 182 0.37 -22.91 -2.88
CA LEU A 182 1.16 -24.14 -2.72
C LEU A 182 0.33 -25.37 -3.08
N ALA A 183 -0.92 -25.43 -2.65
CA ALA A 183 -1.83 -26.52 -3.01
C ALA A 183 -2.10 -26.58 -4.53
N ALA A 184 -2.03 -25.46 -5.23
CA ALA A 184 -2.14 -25.36 -6.69
C ALA A 184 -0.80 -25.55 -7.44
N GLY A 185 0.26 -25.98 -6.75
CA GLY A 185 1.56 -26.29 -7.37
C GLY A 185 2.49 -25.09 -7.52
N ALA A 186 2.28 -24.00 -6.79
CA ALA A 186 3.24 -22.89 -6.76
C ALA A 186 4.60 -23.36 -6.20
N GLN A 187 5.67 -23.01 -6.89
CA GLN A 187 7.02 -23.45 -6.58
C GLN A 187 7.75 -22.38 -5.75
N GLY A 188 8.01 -22.69 -4.48
CA GLY A 188 8.73 -21.79 -3.57
C GLY A 188 10.21 -21.58 -3.92
N SER A 189 10.79 -22.43 -4.79
CA SER A 189 12.19 -22.37 -5.22
C SER A 189 12.45 -21.43 -6.39
N ILE A 190 11.43 -21.02 -7.14
CA ILE A 190 11.58 -20.06 -8.24
C ILE A 190 12.20 -18.78 -7.70
N THR A 191 13.18 -18.24 -8.42
CA THR A 191 13.86 -16.99 -8.07
C THR A 191 13.46 -15.87 -9.04
N ASN A 192 13.34 -14.67 -8.50
CA ASN A 192 13.20 -13.46 -9.31
C ASN A 192 14.53 -13.03 -9.93
N ASP A 193 14.54 -11.94 -10.69
CA ASP A 193 15.74 -11.41 -11.36
C ASP A 193 16.84 -10.94 -10.37
N ASN A 194 16.51 -10.78 -9.09
CA ASN A 194 17.48 -10.50 -8.02
C ASN A 194 18.01 -11.80 -7.34
N GLY A 195 17.64 -12.98 -7.82
CA GLY A 195 17.99 -14.27 -7.22
C GLY A 195 17.24 -14.58 -5.92
N GLU A 196 16.15 -13.88 -5.63
CA GLU A 196 15.37 -14.07 -4.40
C GLU A 196 14.15 -14.95 -4.66
N ASN A 197 13.84 -15.85 -3.72
CA ASN A 197 12.68 -16.73 -3.76
C ASN A 197 11.64 -16.39 -2.67
N ALA A 198 10.52 -17.12 -2.67
CA ALA A 198 9.42 -16.89 -1.74
C ALA A 198 9.82 -17.08 -0.26
N VAL A 199 10.72 -18.02 0.03
CA VAL A 199 11.22 -18.26 1.40
C VAL A 199 12.00 -17.06 1.90
N GLN A 200 12.92 -16.52 1.07
CA GLN A 200 13.70 -15.34 1.41
C GLN A 200 12.81 -14.13 1.65
N TRP A 201 11.75 -13.96 0.85
CA TRP A 201 10.79 -12.88 1.05
C TRP A 201 9.98 -13.04 2.33
N ALA A 202 9.53 -14.27 2.65
CA ALA A 202 8.85 -14.57 3.89
C ALA A 202 9.74 -14.28 5.12
N MET A 203 10.97 -14.80 5.13
CA MET A 203 11.91 -14.61 6.24
C MET A 203 12.28 -13.14 6.44
N ARG A 204 12.53 -12.40 5.36
CA ARG A 204 12.87 -10.98 5.39
C ARG A 204 11.76 -10.12 6.00
N ASN A 205 10.50 -10.48 5.75
CA ASN A 205 9.33 -9.75 6.24
C ASN A 205 8.73 -10.37 7.51
N ASN A 206 9.49 -11.22 8.20
CA ASN A 206 9.09 -11.90 9.45
C ASN A 206 7.86 -12.81 9.33
N ASN A 207 7.53 -13.25 8.11
CA ASN A 207 6.43 -14.19 7.85
C ASN A 207 6.91 -15.64 7.94
N VAL A 208 7.57 -15.98 9.06
CA VAL A 208 8.25 -17.26 9.29
C VAL A 208 7.36 -18.49 9.13
N TYR A 209 6.07 -18.34 9.42
CA TYR A 209 5.11 -19.44 9.25
C TYR A 209 4.91 -19.80 7.77
N ILE A 210 4.92 -18.82 6.85
CA ILE A 210 4.86 -19.07 5.41
C ILE A 210 6.16 -19.73 4.93
N ALA A 211 7.33 -19.26 5.41
CA ALA A 211 8.60 -19.89 5.08
C ALA A 211 8.60 -21.37 5.48
N ARG A 212 8.11 -21.68 6.70
CA ARG A 212 7.99 -23.06 7.19
C ARG A 212 7.02 -23.90 6.35
N GLU A 213 5.94 -23.33 5.90
CA GLU A 213 4.97 -24.00 5.03
C GLU A 213 5.58 -24.33 3.66
N ILE A 214 6.34 -23.39 3.07
CA ILE A 214 6.99 -23.60 1.77
C ILE A 214 8.03 -24.74 1.82
N VAL A 215 8.88 -24.79 2.84
CA VAL A 215 10.01 -25.74 2.88
C VAL A 215 9.77 -26.97 3.75
N GLY A 216 8.72 -26.98 4.54
CA GLY A 216 8.42 -27.99 5.55
C GLY A 216 9.24 -27.84 6.85
N SER A 217 8.75 -28.45 7.93
CA SER A 217 9.28 -28.23 9.29
C SER A 217 10.74 -28.64 9.45
N LYS A 218 11.18 -29.73 8.80
CA LYS A 218 12.57 -30.22 8.94
C LYS A 218 13.58 -29.26 8.29
N GLN A 219 13.31 -28.82 7.07
CA GLN A 219 14.20 -27.91 6.35
C GLN A 219 14.13 -26.51 6.95
N PHE A 220 12.97 -26.10 7.46
CA PHE A 220 12.80 -24.82 8.15
C PHE A 220 13.66 -24.72 9.40
N ALA A 221 13.78 -25.79 10.21
CA ALA A 221 14.63 -25.79 11.40
C ALA A 221 16.09 -25.42 11.07
N VAL A 222 16.63 -25.99 9.98
CA VAL A 222 17.99 -25.66 9.49
C VAL A 222 18.08 -24.22 8.98
N LEU A 223 17.04 -23.73 8.32
CA LEU A 223 16.99 -22.36 7.81
C LEU A 223 16.86 -21.32 8.93
N ALA A 224 16.10 -21.65 9.99
CA ALA A 224 15.88 -20.77 11.13
C ALA A 224 17.15 -20.52 11.97
N GLU A 225 18.14 -21.41 11.91
CA GLU A 225 19.44 -21.21 12.54
C GLU A 225 20.31 -20.16 11.83
N ARG A 226 19.99 -19.82 10.59
CA ARG A 226 20.73 -18.80 9.85
C ARG A 226 20.52 -17.42 10.46
N PRO A 227 21.57 -16.60 10.57
CA PRO A 227 21.43 -15.23 11.05
C PRO A 227 20.42 -14.44 10.20
N ILE A 228 19.58 -13.66 10.84
CA ILE A 228 18.59 -12.79 10.17
C ILE A 228 19.28 -11.92 9.10
N ALA A 229 20.51 -11.50 9.32
CA ALA A 229 21.36 -10.78 8.37
C ALA A 229 21.53 -11.50 7.01
N SER A 230 21.46 -12.84 6.97
CA SER A 230 21.59 -13.61 5.74
C SER A 230 20.36 -13.50 4.81
N TRP A 231 19.25 -12.93 5.29
CA TRP A 231 17.99 -12.78 4.56
C TRP A 231 17.82 -11.40 3.89
N GLY A 232 18.89 -10.62 3.76
CA GLY A 232 18.88 -9.40 2.97
C GLY A 232 18.72 -8.11 3.78
N LYS A 233 17.58 -7.44 3.87
CA LYS A 233 17.41 -6.12 4.54
C LYS A 233 17.98 -6.05 5.99
N ALA A 234 18.13 -7.17 6.67
CA ALA A 234 18.69 -7.26 8.01
C ALA A 234 20.13 -6.73 8.12
N GLN A 235 20.95 -6.81 7.07
CA GLN A 235 22.32 -6.25 7.12
C GLN A 235 22.33 -4.73 7.28
N ARG A 236 21.41 -4.05 6.60
CA ARG A 236 21.30 -2.58 6.68
C ARG A 236 20.73 -2.16 8.03
N SER A 237 19.69 -2.84 8.51
CA SER A 237 19.07 -2.60 9.82
C SER A 237 20.07 -2.89 10.95
N GLN A 238 20.83 -3.98 10.86
CA GLN A 238 21.85 -4.32 11.86
C GLN A 238 23.02 -3.32 11.86
N ALA A 239 23.49 -2.87 10.71
CA ALA A 239 24.54 -1.84 10.62
C ALA A 239 24.06 -0.51 11.20
N ILE A 240 22.79 -0.13 10.97
CA ILE A 240 22.17 1.04 11.55
C ILE A 240 22.04 0.89 13.07
N SER A 241 21.57 -0.26 13.55
CA SER A 241 21.46 -0.55 14.99
C SER A 241 22.80 -0.45 15.70
N VAL A 242 23.86 -1.09 15.15
CA VAL A 242 25.24 -1.02 15.71
C VAL A 242 25.75 0.42 15.73
N LYS A 243 25.51 1.20 14.68
CA LYS A 243 25.91 2.60 14.63
C LYS A 243 25.18 3.44 15.68
N VAL A 244 23.87 3.24 15.81
CA VAL A 244 23.04 3.93 16.83
C VAL A 244 23.49 3.54 18.23
N ASP A 245 23.72 2.25 18.51
CA ASP A 245 24.21 1.78 19.81
C ASP A 245 25.55 2.39 20.18
N THR A 246 26.45 2.50 19.22
CA THR A 246 27.76 3.12 19.42
C THR A 246 27.62 4.62 19.78
N LEU A 247 26.77 5.34 19.01
CA LEU A 247 26.51 6.76 19.27
C LEU A 247 25.84 6.99 20.63
N LEU A 248 24.87 6.15 21.01
CA LEU A 248 24.20 6.23 22.31
C LEU A 248 25.13 5.89 23.48
N ALA A 249 25.99 4.89 23.33
CA ALA A 249 27.01 4.57 24.33
C ALA A 249 28.01 5.71 24.55
N GLN A 250 28.50 6.33 23.45
CA GLN A 250 29.35 7.51 23.51
C GLN A 250 28.63 8.70 24.15
N ALA A 251 27.37 8.96 23.75
CA ALA A 251 26.55 10.03 24.32
C ALA A 251 26.39 9.87 25.85
N ASN A 252 26.09 8.64 26.30
CA ASN A 252 25.98 8.31 27.71
C ASN A 252 27.30 8.55 28.47
N LYS A 253 28.43 8.15 27.87
CA LYS A 253 29.76 8.36 28.43
C LYS A 253 30.08 9.87 28.59
N MET A 254 29.79 10.67 27.57
CA MET A 254 29.97 12.14 27.62
C MET A 254 29.05 12.77 28.65
N ALA A 255 27.80 12.31 28.78
CA ALA A 255 26.86 12.78 29.80
C ALA A 255 27.37 12.50 31.22
N ALA A 256 27.91 11.29 31.47
CA ALA A 256 28.49 10.91 32.74
C ALA A 256 29.76 11.72 33.08
N ALA A 257 30.54 12.12 32.08
CA ALA A 257 31.70 12.98 32.21
C ALA A 257 31.35 14.48 32.34
N GLY A 258 30.08 14.84 32.43
CA GLY A 258 29.61 16.23 32.55
C GLY A 258 29.65 17.04 31.25
N GLN A 259 30.07 16.45 30.16
CA GLN A 259 30.19 17.08 28.82
C GLN A 259 28.83 17.13 28.12
N LYS A 260 27.93 17.93 28.65
CA LYS A 260 26.50 17.95 28.27
C LYS A 260 26.26 18.30 26.80
N GLU A 261 27.03 19.24 26.22
CA GLU A 261 26.88 19.64 24.81
C GLU A 261 27.35 18.55 23.85
N ALA A 262 28.47 17.90 24.12
CA ALA A 262 28.97 16.79 23.33
C ALA A 262 28.00 15.61 23.37
N SER A 263 27.42 15.32 24.54
CA SER A 263 26.38 14.31 24.69
C SER A 263 25.13 14.61 23.87
N LEU A 264 24.60 15.83 23.94
CA LEU A 264 23.43 16.24 23.17
C LEU A 264 23.66 16.14 21.66
N LYS A 265 24.87 16.50 21.19
CA LYS A 265 25.22 16.36 19.77
C LYS A 265 25.15 14.88 19.30
N LEU A 266 25.71 13.95 20.09
CA LEU A 266 25.69 12.53 19.78
C LEU A 266 24.27 11.93 19.84
N TYR A 267 23.42 12.34 20.78
CA TYR A 267 22.01 11.93 20.79
C TYR A 267 21.26 12.40 19.55
N ARG A 268 21.46 13.65 19.11
CA ARG A 268 20.85 14.17 17.88
C ARG A 268 21.34 13.42 16.65
N GLU A 269 22.63 13.06 16.60
CA GLU A 269 23.19 12.25 15.50
C GLU A 269 22.59 10.86 15.49
N ALA A 270 22.46 10.17 16.62
CA ALA A 270 21.83 8.86 16.72
C ALA A 270 20.37 8.90 16.23
N LEU A 271 19.61 9.93 16.64
CA LEU A 271 18.23 10.11 16.22
C LEU A 271 18.10 10.45 14.74
N SER A 272 19.04 11.21 14.15
CA SER A 272 19.06 11.48 12.72
C SER A 272 19.30 10.21 11.91
N VAL A 273 20.17 9.31 12.42
CA VAL A 273 20.42 7.99 11.78
C VAL A 273 19.15 7.13 11.81
N LEU A 274 18.43 7.08 12.94
CA LEU A 274 17.16 6.35 13.06
C LEU A 274 16.08 6.93 12.12
N ARG A 275 15.90 8.25 12.11
CA ARG A 275 14.93 8.92 11.26
C ARG A 275 15.20 8.70 9.77
N ASN A 276 16.45 8.88 9.34
CA ASN A 276 16.85 8.63 7.95
C ASN A 276 16.69 7.16 7.55
N ALA A 277 16.76 6.22 8.53
CA ALA A 277 16.49 4.82 8.31
C ALA A 277 14.99 4.58 8.06
N ASN A 278 14.12 5.20 8.85
CA ASN A 278 12.67 5.12 8.70
C ASN A 278 12.19 5.80 7.39
N GLU A 279 12.64 7.02 7.11
CA GLU A 279 12.38 7.70 5.84
C GLU A 279 12.94 6.92 4.64
N GLY A 280 14.09 6.26 4.80
CA GLY A 280 14.66 5.36 3.80
C GLY A 280 13.87 4.06 3.62
N GLN A 281 13.13 3.59 4.64
CA GLN A 281 12.17 2.49 4.52
C GLN A 281 10.90 2.94 3.80
N GLU A 282 10.32 4.07 4.14
CA GLU A 282 9.17 4.65 3.43
C GLU A 282 9.53 4.97 1.97
N ASN A 283 10.67 5.62 1.73
CA ASN A 283 11.16 5.92 0.39
C ASN A 283 11.60 4.65 -0.37
N SER A 284 12.11 3.60 0.30
CA SER A 284 12.44 2.33 -0.37
C SER A 284 11.21 1.49 -0.66
N VAL A 285 10.17 1.56 0.16
CA VAL A 285 8.86 0.98 -0.14
C VAL A 285 8.24 1.74 -1.31
N GLN A 286 8.31 3.07 -1.33
CA GLN A 286 7.84 3.91 -2.45
C GLN A 286 8.74 3.78 -3.69
N ALA A 287 10.08 3.69 -3.55
CA ALA A 287 10.99 3.54 -4.66
C ALA A 287 11.07 2.09 -5.17
N THR A 288 10.86 1.09 -4.32
CA THR A 288 10.69 -0.32 -4.71
C THR A 288 9.30 -0.52 -5.31
N ALA A 289 8.27 0.15 -4.80
CA ALA A 289 6.97 0.26 -5.48
C ALA A 289 7.10 1.02 -6.82
N LYS A 290 7.94 2.04 -6.93
CA LYS A 290 8.21 2.75 -8.20
C LYS A 290 9.13 2.00 -9.18
N LYS A 291 10.07 1.17 -8.71
CA LYS A 291 11.06 0.48 -9.57
C LYS A 291 10.75 -0.97 -9.86
N SER A 292 10.07 -1.69 -8.97
CA SER A 292 9.81 -3.12 -9.10
C SER A 292 8.32 -3.49 -9.25
N LEU A 293 7.46 -2.53 -9.01
CA LEU A 293 6.07 -2.55 -9.42
C LEU A 293 5.95 -1.46 -10.48
N PRO A 294 5.40 -1.73 -11.68
CA PRO A 294 4.78 -0.65 -12.42
C PRO A 294 3.89 0.03 -11.39
N ALA A 295 3.93 1.35 -11.32
CA ALA A 295 3.21 2.09 -10.29
C ALA A 295 1.85 1.43 -10.14
N ILE A 296 1.65 0.66 -9.07
CA ILE A 296 0.35 0.09 -8.78
C ILE A 296 -0.48 1.32 -8.50
N THR A 297 -1.16 1.77 -9.53
CA THR A 297 -1.95 3.02 -9.52
C THR A 297 -2.87 3.03 -8.31
N GLY A 298 -3.32 1.83 -7.89
CA GLY A 298 -4.10 1.64 -6.69
C GLY A 298 -3.41 1.98 -5.37
N LEU A 299 -2.13 1.70 -5.22
CA LEU A 299 -1.40 2.02 -3.99
C LEU A 299 -1.17 3.53 -3.86
N VAL A 300 -0.91 4.20 -4.97
CA VAL A 300 -0.74 5.66 -5.00
C VAL A 300 -2.08 6.36 -4.75
N ILE A 301 -3.18 5.87 -5.34
CA ILE A 301 -4.51 6.45 -5.18
C ILE A 301 -5.01 6.25 -3.74
N SER A 302 -4.86 5.06 -3.14
CA SER A 302 -5.31 4.84 -1.76
C SER A 302 -4.47 5.62 -0.74
N ALA A 303 -3.15 5.77 -0.95
CA ALA A 303 -2.31 6.60 -0.11
C ALA A 303 -2.63 8.10 -0.26
N GLN A 304 -2.90 8.58 -1.48
CA GLN A 304 -3.32 9.96 -1.70
C GLN A 304 -4.72 10.26 -1.15
N ARG A 305 -5.69 9.33 -1.27
CA ARG A 305 -7.02 9.48 -0.66
C ARG A 305 -6.95 9.51 0.87
N ASN A 306 -6.14 8.66 1.49
CA ASN A 306 -5.97 8.67 2.95
C ASN A 306 -5.32 9.98 3.42
N ASN A 307 -4.34 10.53 2.71
CA ASN A 307 -3.74 11.83 3.03
C ASN A 307 -4.70 13.00 2.80
N GLN A 308 -5.54 12.96 1.79
CA GLN A 308 -6.55 13.98 1.55
C GLN A 308 -7.72 13.88 2.55
N ALA A 309 -8.16 12.67 2.90
CA ALA A 309 -9.18 12.47 3.93
C ALA A 309 -8.72 12.99 5.31
N ASN A 310 -7.46 12.78 5.67
CA ASN A 310 -6.89 13.29 6.91
C ASN A 310 -6.69 14.81 6.93
N GLN A 311 -6.66 15.48 5.77
CA GLN A 311 -6.56 16.94 5.69
C GLN A 311 -7.92 17.67 5.67
N THR A 312 -9.02 16.95 5.37
CA THR A 312 -10.35 17.54 5.23
C THR A 312 -11.30 17.29 6.40
N THR A 313 -10.96 16.42 7.35
CA THR A 313 -11.79 16.14 8.52
C THR A 313 -11.33 16.91 9.78
N GLY A 314 -11.34 18.22 9.71
CA GLY A 314 -11.34 19.12 10.88
C GLY A 314 -12.75 19.33 11.46
N VAL A 315 -13.66 18.38 11.37
CA VAL A 315 -15.00 18.47 11.96
C VAL A 315 -15.06 17.52 13.16
N GLN A 316 -15.04 18.10 14.35
CA GLN A 316 -15.39 17.43 15.59
C GLN A 316 -16.85 16.98 15.54
N TYR A 317 -17.08 15.67 15.44
CA TYR A 317 -18.38 15.10 15.77
C TYR A 317 -18.37 14.65 17.23
N ALA A 318 -19.21 15.30 18.03
CA ALA A 318 -19.57 14.81 19.35
C ALA A 318 -20.35 13.49 19.21
N ALA A 319 -19.86 12.42 19.80
CA ALA A 319 -20.53 11.13 19.83
C ALA A 319 -21.68 11.16 20.85
N PRO A 320 -22.87 10.62 20.53
CA PRO A 320 -23.88 10.36 21.52
C PRO A 320 -23.48 9.14 22.37
N ALA A 321 -23.64 9.24 23.66
CA ALA A 321 -23.47 8.16 24.61
C ALA A 321 -24.50 7.04 24.35
N ILE A 322 -24.01 5.80 24.20
CA ILE A 322 -24.83 4.60 24.30
C ILE A 322 -24.15 3.63 25.26
N ASP A 323 -24.80 3.40 26.41
CA ASP A 323 -24.55 2.30 27.34
C ASP A 323 -24.78 0.97 26.65
N GLY A 324 -23.90 -0.01 26.88
CA GLY A 324 -24.17 -1.38 26.43
C GLY A 324 -22.93 -2.25 26.30
N ASN A 325 -22.59 -2.86 27.40
CA ASN A 325 -21.71 -3.99 27.65
C ASN A 325 -21.67 -5.03 26.50
N ILE A 326 -20.63 -5.02 25.66
CA ILE A 326 -20.25 -6.14 24.79
C ILE A 326 -18.75 -6.35 24.94
N LYS A 327 -18.39 -7.51 25.49
CA LYS A 327 -17.03 -8.04 25.45
C LYS A 327 -16.64 -8.27 23.98
N ALA A 328 -15.83 -7.38 23.43
CA ALA A 328 -15.14 -7.62 22.18
C ALA A 328 -13.73 -8.10 22.48
N SER A 329 -13.40 -9.26 21.95
CA SER A 329 -12.07 -9.82 21.88
C SER A 329 -11.12 -8.84 21.20
N ALA A 330 -10.05 -8.49 21.91
CA ALA A 330 -9.00 -7.63 21.40
C ALA A 330 -8.22 -8.36 20.30
N GLU A 331 -8.48 -8.00 19.06
CA GLU A 331 -7.59 -8.26 17.96
C GLU A 331 -6.69 -7.04 17.77
N SER A 332 -5.40 -7.30 17.88
CA SER A 332 -4.30 -6.34 17.90
C SER A 332 -4.18 -5.58 16.57
N ALA A 333 -4.45 -4.28 16.61
CA ALA A 333 -4.02 -3.33 15.59
C ALA A 333 -2.62 -2.74 15.95
N PRO A 334 -1.85 -2.22 15.00
CA PRO A 334 -0.40 -2.31 14.98
C PRO A 334 0.29 -1.44 16.01
N ALA A 335 1.10 -2.08 16.83
CA ALA A 335 1.96 -1.43 17.83
C ALA A 335 3.01 -0.45 17.24
N ALA A 336 3.33 -0.55 15.96
CA ALA A 336 4.33 0.29 15.29
C ALA A 336 3.94 1.76 15.21
N ASN A 337 2.71 2.09 14.82
CA ASN A 337 2.27 3.49 14.69
C ASN A 337 2.14 4.22 16.04
N ALA A 338 1.85 3.49 17.12
CA ALA A 338 1.78 4.07 18.46
C ALA A 338 3.17 4.38 19.01
N ALA A 339 4.17 3.55 18.71
CA ALA A 339 5.55 3.74 19.14
C ALA A 339 6.24 4.90 18.39
N ASP A 340 5.99 5.05 17.09
CA ASP A 340 6.50 6.16 16.28
C ASP A 340 5.95 7.51 16.78
N ASN A 341 4.63 7.59 17.02
CA ASN A 341 4.01 8.80 17.54
C ASN A 341 4.52 9.16 18.96
N ALA A 342 4.76 8.15 19.80
CA ALA A 342 5.35 8.35 21.12
C ALA A 342 6.81 8.83 21.03
N GLY A 343 7.59 8.26 20.12
CA GLY A 343 8.98 8.64 19.85
C GLY A 343 9.11 10.10 19.40
N GLU A 344 8.30 10.53 18.46
CA GLU A 344 8.27 11.92 17.98
C GLU A 344 7.79 12.91 19.08
N GLY A 345 6.84 12.51 19.91
CA GLY A 345 6.40 13.30 21.06
C GLY A 345 7.54 13.57 22.06
N TRP A 346 8.33 12.54 22.39
CA TRP A 346 9.52 12.68 23.24
C TRP A 346 10.61 13.52 22.58
N LEU A 347 10.78 13.41 21.27
CA LEU A 347 11.73 14.20 20.50
C LEU A 347 11.36 15.70 20.54
N GLN A 348 10.10 16.04 20.38
CA GLN A 348 9.60 17.42 20.47
C GLN A 348 9.81 17.98 21.89
N ARG A 349 9.51 17.18 22.90
CA ARG A 349 9.75 17.57 24.30
C ARG A 349 11.24 17.82 24.59
N ALA A 350 12.12 16.98 24.04
CA ALA A 350 13.57 17.13 24.20
C ALA A 350 14.06 18.46 23.61
N ARG A 351 13.59 18.81 22.40
CA ARG A 351 13.92 20.09 21.75
C ARG A 351 13.45 21.31 22.56
N THR A 352 12.23 21.24 23.09
CA THR A 352 11.68 22.30 23.94
C THR A 352 12.48 22.49 25.22
N LEU A 353 12.87 21.39 25.87
CA LEU A 353 13.71 21.45 27.10
C LEU A 353 15.12 21.96 26.80
N GLU A 354 15.69 21.63 25.66
CA GLU A 354 16.98 22.10 25.19
C GLU A 354 16.93 23.64 24.94
N ALA A 355 15.91 24.10 24.20
CA ALA A 355 15.68 25.53 23.94
C ALA A 355 15.48 26.34 25.25
N ALA A 356 14.87 25.71 26.26
CA ALA A 356 14.72 26.30 27.61
C ALA A 356 15.99 26.21 28.46
N GLY A 357 17.11 25.74 27.96
CA GLY A 357 18.37 25.56 28.68
C GLY A 357 18.38 24.40 29.70
N ARG A 358 17.31 23.61 29.79
CA ARG A 358 17.15 22.47 30.71
C ARG A 358 17.87 21.22 30.20
N ARG A 359 19.19 21.34 30.00
CA ARG A 359 20.03 20.34 29.27
C ARG A 359 19.98 18.94 29.85
N GLN A 360 19.85 18.81 31.18
CA GLN A 360 19.83 17.48 31.82
C GLN A 360 18.52 16.72 31.57
N GLU A 361 17.41 17.44 31.55
CA GLU A 361 16.09 16.91 31.22
C GLU A 361 15.95 16.66 29.72
N ALA A 362 16.56 17.50 28.88
CA ALA A 362 16.63 17.25 27.44
C ALA A 362 17.34 15.93 27.10
N ILE A 363 18.47 15.64 27.80
CA ILE A 363 19.17 14.35 27.64
C ILE A 363 18.25 13.17 27.99
N GLN A 364 17.47 13.25 29.06
CA GLN A 364 16.54 12.19 29.44
C GLN A 364 15.44 12.02 28.39
N ALA A 365 14.89 13.12 27.88
CA ALA A 365 13.87 13.10 26.86
C ALA A 365 14.40 12.53 25.52
N TYR A 366 15.63 12.85 25.11
CA TYR A 366 16.28 12.25 23.94
C TYR A 366 16.51 10.74 24.11
N ARG A 367 16.87 10.26 25.33
CA ARG A 367 16.98 8.82 25.62
C ARG A 367 15.64 8.11 25.43
N GLN A 368 14.56 8.69 25.93
CA GLN A 368 13.22 8.13 25.76
C GLN A 368 12.81 8.10 24.28
N ALA A 369 13.02 9.20 23.55
CA ALA A 369 12.78 9.23 22.10
C ALA A 369 13.51 8.12 21.36
N ALA A 370 14.81 7.92 21.65
CA ALA A 370 15.61 6.88 21.02
C ALA A 370 15.10 5.47 21.34
N THR A 371 14.60 5.24 22.57
CA THR A 371 14.02 3.94 22.95
C THR A 371 12.74 3.64 22.17
N PHE A 372 11.83 4.60 22.07
CA PHE A 372 10.57 4.42 21.36
C PHE A 372 10.77 4.27 19.84
N LEU A 373 11.60 5.12 19.23
CA LEU A 373 11.91 5.04 17.79
C LEU A 373 12.67 3.75 17.41
N ARG A 374 13.37 3.13 18.36
CA ARG A 374 14.01 1.84 18.16
C ARG A 374 13.04 0.67 18.25
N GLN A 375 11.98 0.77 19.06
CA GLN A 375 10.94 -0.27 19.17
C GLN A 375 10.03 -0.29 17.94
N ALA A 376 10.00 0.80 17.17
CA ALA A 376 9.24 0.94 15.94
C ALA A 376 9.96 0.38 14.69
N GLN A 377 11.24 0.01 14.80
CA GLN A 377 12.04 -0.66 13.75
C GLN A 377 11.91 -2.19 13.83
#